data_71c1d7895e0f7d7653b65eec395cc825
#
_entry.id   71c1d7895e0f7d7653b65eec395cc825
#
_cell.length_a   1.000
_cell.length_b   1.000
_cell.length_c   1.000
_cell.angle_alpha   90.00
_cell.angle_beta   90.00
_cell.angle_gamma   90.00
#
_symmetry.space_group_name_H-M   'P 1'
#
loop_
_entity.id
_entity.type
_entity.pdbx_description
1 polymer ?
#
loop_
_entity_poly.entity_id
_entity_poly.type
_entity_poly.pdbx_seq_one_letter_code
_entity_poly.pdbx_strand_id
1 'polypeptide(L)'
;MKRICLCTIVLGIFGLGIVAVLAHQDDPVPISQKSEEPVRSTPGENPWNQGQAPKDWWGAIKRMHGHVGPWNVLGWRIGQAALREFDTKWGRHDLDVICYIPMETPYSCMADGLVIGTGNCIGPLDIRLAEVMSIDMIHVAIRRKDGTGPLLILRPRPEYLKRIERRPVQELEKLSRQCRIMKDSDLFRIERLMSSRTKK
;
A
#
# COMPACT_ATOMS: atom_id res chain seq x y z
N MET A 1 65.65 -19.94 -52.96
CA MET A 1 64.32 -19.54 -53.36
C MET A 1 63.64 -18.88 -52.16
N LYS A 2 63.69 -17.55 -52.05
CA LYS A 2 63.11 -16.77 -50.95
C LYS A 2 61.71 -16.32 -51.36
N ARG A 3 60.71 -16.74 -50.65
CA ARG A 3 59.31 -16.26 -50.80
C ARG A 3 59.16 -15.02 -49.97
N ILE A 4 58.97 -13.89 -50.61
CA ILE A 4 58.62 -12.58 -50.02
C ILE A 4 57.11 -12.63 -49.75
N CYS A 5 56.78 -12.52 -48.45
CA CYS A 5 55.39 -12.38 -48.00
C CYS A 5 55.02 -10.89 -48.03
N LEU A 6 54.16 -10.52 -48.97
CA LEU A 6 53.69 -9.14 -49.10
C LEU A 6 52.61 -8.93 -48.06
N CYS A 7 52.92 -8.15 -47.04
CA CYS A 7 51.95 -7.75 -45.99
C CYS A 7 51.19 -6.54 -46.48
N THR A 8 49.96 -6.76 -46.91
CA THR A 8 49.05 -5.69 -47.34
C THR A 8 48.52 -4.96 -46.10
N ILE A 9 49.02 -3.73 -45.88
CA ILE A 9 48.49 -2.86 -44.82
C ILE A 9 47.18 -2.29 -45.34
N VAL A 10 46.07 -2.75 -44.77
CA VAL A 10 44.74 -2.12 -44.93
C VAL A 10 44.67 -0.96 -43.99
N LEU A 11 44.82 0.26 -44.48
CA LEU A 11 44.47 1.49 -43.76
C LEU A 11 42.93 1.54 -43.60
N GLY A 12 42.46 1.15 -42.43
CA GLY A 12 41.09 1.41 -42.04
C GLY A 12 40.91 2.89 -41.71
N ILE A 13 40.21 3.60 -42.59
CA ILE A 13 39.74 4.96 -42.30
C ILE A 13 38.67 4.85 -41.24
N PHE A 14 39.04 5.12 -39.98
CA PHE A 14 38.06 5.34 -38.90
C PHE A 14 37.33 6.66 -39.21
N GLY A 15 36.18 6.54 -39.86
CA GLY A 15 35.22 7.63 -39.92
C GLY A 15 34.74 7.91 -38.52
N LEU A 16 35.14 9.05 -37.91
CA LEU A 16 34.49 9.57 -36.72
C LEU A 16 33.03 9.89 -37.09
N GLY A 17 32.15 8.92 -36.87
CA GLY A 17 30.71 9.19 -36.85
C GLY A 17 30.45 10.05 -35.61
N ILE A 18 30.31 11.37 -35.86
CA ILE A 18 29.72 12.26 -34.86
C ILE A 18 28.28 11.77 -34.69
N VAL A 19 28.05 10.95 -33.66
CA VAL A 19 26.70 10.70 -33.18
C VAL A 19 26.24 12.02 -32.60
N ALA A 20 25.54 12.82 -33.38
CA ALA A 20 24.77 13.93 -32.86
C ALA A 20 23.71 13.33 -31.94
N VAL A 21 24.03 13.29 -30.65
CA VAL A 21 23.02 13.12 -29.61
C VAL A 21 22.15 14.37 -29.75
N LEU A 22 21.03 14.22 -30.45
CA LEU A 22 19.93 15.16 -30.36
C LEU A 22 19.52 15.15 -28.89
N ALA A 23 20.13 16.04 -28.11
CA ALA A 23 19.57 16.41 -26.84
C ALA A 23 18.17 16.92 -27.16
N HIS A 24 17.18 16.09 -26.81
CA HIS A 24 15.81 16.58 -26.70
C HIS A 24 15.92 17.68 -25.64
N GLN A 25 15.97 18.93 -26.08
CA GLN A 25 15.67 20.04 -25.20
C GLN A 25 14.19 19.87 -24.91
N ASP A 26 13.90 19.21 -23.78
CA ASP A 26 12.62 19.35 -23.14
C ASP A 26 12.48 20.84 -22.86
N ASP A 27 11.69 21.53 -23.67
CA ASP A 27 11.29 22.89 -23.37
C ASP A 27 10.78 22.86 -21.92
N PRO A 28 11.28 23.74 -21.03
CA PRO A 28 10.81 23.74 -19.66
C PRO A 28 9.32 23.96 -19.72
N VAL A 29 8.57 22.91 -19.36
CA VAL A 29 7.12 23.01 -19.17
C VAL A 29 6.93 24.23 -18.27
N PRO A 30 6.24 25.29 -18.71
CA PRO A 30 6.03 26.44 -17.88
C PRO A 30 5.28 25.95 -16.65
N ILE A 31 6.00 25.83 -15.54
CA ILE A 31 5.41 25.60 -14.23
C ILE A 31 4.63 26.87 -13.98
N SER A 32 3.35 26.85 -14.29
CA SER A 32 2.42 27.89 -13.86
C SER A 32 2.49 27.89 -12.34
N GLN A 33 3.28 28.80 -11.80
CA GLN A 33 3.47 29.00 -10.38
C GLN A 33 2.29 29.76 -9.77
N LYS A 34 1.09 29.29 -10.00
CA LYS A 34 0.08 29.36 -8.98
C LYS A 34 0.12 27.99 -8.33
N SER A 35 0.77 27.92 -7.19
CA SER A 35 0.54 26.86 -6.23
C SER A 35 -0.94 26.96 -5.83
N GLU A 36 -1.80 26.43 -6.68
CA GLU A 36 -3.13 26.05 -6.21
C GLU A 36 -2.85 25.07 -5.10
N GLU A 37 -3.22 25.46 -3.88
CA GLU A 37 -3.19 24.54 -2.76
C GLU A 37 -3.80 23.23 -3.25
N PRO A 38 -3.15 22.08 -3.00
CA PRO A 38 -3.70 20.82 -3.48
C PRO A 38 -5.13 20.77 -2.98
N VAL A 39 -6.07 20.74 -3.93
CA VAL A 39 -7.50 20.65 -3.62
C VAL A 39 -7.68 19.42 -2.77
N ARG A 40 -7.68 19.60 -1.45
CA ARG A 40 -8.05 18.55 -0.51
C ARG A 40 -9.53 18.33 -0.74
N SER A 41 -9.82 17.37 -1.60
CA SER A 41 -11.20 17.00 -1.86
C SER A 41 -11.80 16.48 -0.55
N THR A 42 -12.68 17.28 0.02
CA THR A 42 -13.47 16.84 1.16
C THR A 42 -14.30 15.62 0.72
N PRO A 43 -14.30 14.52 1.48
CA PRO A 43 -15.08 13.34 1.14
C PRO A 43 -16.55 13.71 0.88
N GLY A 44 -17.05 13.33 -0.27
CA GLY A 44 -18.42 13.62 -0.71
C GLY A 44 -18.59 14.89 -1.53
N GLU A 45 -17.58 15.75 -1.65
CA GLU A 45 -17.65 17.01 -2.41
C GLU A 45 -17.27 16.84 -3.89
N ASN A 46 -16.68 15.73 -4.26
CA ASN A 46 -16.35 15.45 -5.65
C ASN A 46 -16.75 14.01 -6.06
N PRO A 47 -16.96 13.78 -7.37
CA PRO A 47 -17.41 12.46 -7.87
C PRO A 47 -16.37 11.35 -7.68
N TRP A 48 -15.10 11.70 -7.46
CA TRP A 48 -13.99 10.75 -7.31
C TRP A 48 -13.81 10.27 -5.87
N ASN A 49 -14.19 11.09 -4.89
CA ASN A 49 -14.13 10.74 -3.48
C ASN A 49 -15.45 11.09 -2.78
N GLN A 50 -16.32 10.11 -2.66
CA GLN A 50 -17.63 10.26 -2.04
C GLN A 50 -17.61 10.01 -0.52
N GLY A 51 -16.45 9.82 0.09
CA GLY A 51 -16.32 9.55 1.52
C GLY A 51 -16.91 8.21 1.95
N GLN A 52 -17.09 7.29 1.02
CA GLN A 52 -17.66 5.96 1.26
C GLN A 52 -16.77 4.88 0.68
N ALA A 53 -16.58 3.81 1.43
CA ALA A 53 -15.90 2.64 0.91
C ALA A 53 -16.62 2.08 -0.32
N PRO A 54 -15.89 1.50 -1.29
CA PRO A 54 -16.52 0.88 -2.45
C PRO A 54 -17.56 -0.15 -2.03
N LYS A 55 -18.78 -0.06 -2.57
CA LYS A 55 -19.83 -1.08 -2.33
C LYS A 55 -19.34 -2.45 -2.77
N ASP A 56 -18.66 -2.52 -3.93
CA ASP A 56 -17.96 -3.70 -4.42
C ASP A 56 -16.50 -3.68 -3.96
N TRP A 57 -16.26 -3.67 -2.65
CA TRP A 57 -14.92 -3.70 -2.08
C TRP A 57 -14.14 -4.97 -2.46
N TRP A 58 -14.85 -6.09 -2.64
CA TRP A 58 -14.25 -7.35 -3.09
C TRP A 58 -13.69 -7.22 -4.51
N GLY A 59 -14.48 -6.69 -5.42
CA GLY A 59 -14.02 -6.39 -6.78
C GLY A 59 -12.94 -5.31 -6.81
N ALA A 60 -12.99 -4.32 -5.91
CA ALA A 60 -11.94 -3.31 -5.78
C ALA A 60 -10.59 -3.95 -5.40
N ILE A 61 -10.55 -4.84 -4.40
CA ILE A 61 -9.36 -5.60 -4.05
C ILE A 61 -8.90 -6.44 -5.24
N LYS A 62 -9.81 -7.17 -5.90
CA LYS A 62 -9.47 -8.03 -7.03
C LYS A 62 -8.87 -7.24 -8.19
N ARG A 63 -9.37 -6.05 -8.49
CA ARG A 63 -8.82 -5.18 -9.55
C ARG A 63 -7.42 -4.68 -9.21
N MET A 64 -7.17 -4.32 -7.96
CA MET A 64 -5.89 -3.78 -7.52
C MET A 64 -4.84 -4.88 -7.32
N HIS A 65 -5.23 -5.97 -6.64
CA HIS A 65 -4.31 -7.03 -6.17
C HIS A 65 -4.27 -8.27 -7.09
N GLY A 66 -5.20 -8.39 -8.04
CA GLY A 66 -5.31 -9.53 -8.96
C GLY A 66 -6.19 -10.68 -8.45
N HIS A 67 -6.31 -10.87 -7.16
CA HIS A 67 -7.21 -11.86 -6.51
C HIS A 67 -7.63 -11.36 -5.13
N VAL A 68 -8.48 -12.11 -4.43
CA VAL A 68 -8.82 -11.82 -3.03
C VAL A 68 -8.36 -12.96 -2.16
N GLY A 69 -7.34 -12.70 -1.36
CA GLY A 69 -6.83 -13.60 -0.33
C GLY A 69 -7.36 -13.26 1.07
N PRO A 70 -7.23 -14.18 2.04
CA PRO A 70 -7.69 -13.93 3.41
C PRO A 70 -6.93 -12.79 4.09
N TRP A 71 -5.69 -12.51 3.70
CA TRP A 71 -4.91 -11.36 4.19
C TRP A 71 -5.49 -10.03 3.70
N ASN A 72 -5.93 -9.95 2.44
CA ASN A 72 -6.62 -8.75 1.93
C ASN A 72 -7.92 -8.50 2.70
N VAL A 73 -8.71 -9.57 2.94
CA VAL A 73 -9.96 -9.45 3.70
C VAL A 73 -9.71 -8.99 5.13
N LEU A 74 -8.67 -9.52 5.79
CA LEU A 74 -8.27 -9.08 7.13
C LEU A 74 -7.94 -7.59 7.14
N GLY A 75 -7.10 -7.14 6.20
CA GLY A 75 -6.72 -5.73 6.07
C GLY A 75 -7.93 -4.82 5.86
N TRP A 76 -8.85 -5.21 4.97
CA TRP A 76 -10.08 -4.48 4.74
C TRP A 76 -10.95 -4.38 6.01
N ARG A 77 -11.13 -5.49 6.75
CA ARG A 77 -11.89 -5.53 7.99
C ARG A 77 -11.26 -4.66 9.09
N ILE A 78 -9.92 -4.69 9.22
CA ILE A 78 -9.17 -3.82 10.13
C ILE A 78 -9.37 -2.35 9.75
N GLY A 79 -9.26 -2.01 8.47
CA GLY A 79 -9.48 -0.65 7.99
C GLY A 79 -10.88 -0.13 8.30
N GLN A 80 -11.91 -0.92 8.03
CA GLN A 80 -13.30 -0.58 8.34
C GLN A 80 -13.56 -0.46 9.85
N ALA A 81 -12.92 -1.30 10.68
CA ALA A 81 -13.00 -1.19 12.13
C ALA A 81 -12.36 0.12 12.62
N ALA A 82 -11.21 0.49 12.07
CA ALA A 82 -10.55 1.75 12.41
C ALA A 82 -11.41 2.97 12.08
N LEU A 83 -12.06 3.01 10.91
CA LEU A 83 -12.97 4.10 10.55
C LEU A 83 -14.10 4.25 11.58
N ARG A 84 -14.68 3.14 12.04
CA ARG A 84 -15.71 3.16 13.09
C ARG A 84 -15.18 3.63 14.45
N GLU A 85 -13.99 3.15 14.85
CA GLU A 85 -13.37 3.52 16.14
C GLU A 85 -13.02 5.00 16.23
N PHE A 86 -12.63 5.60 15.10
CA PHE A 86 -12.30 7.02 15.03
C PHE A 86 -13.49 7.91 14.64
N ASP A 87 -14.66 7.36 14.37
CA ASP A 87 -15.79 8.09 13.81
C ASP A 87 -15.38 8.99 12.64
N THR A 88 -14.72 8.38 11.66
CA THR A 88 -14.24 9.07 10.46
C THR A 88 -14.74 8.39 9.18
N LYS A 89 -14.63 9.10 8.05
CA LYS A 89 -15.12 8.62 6.76
C LYS A 89 -13.99 8.03 5.93
N TRP A 90 -14.37 7.12 5.07
CA TRP A 90 -13.48 6.53 4.07
C TRP A 90 -12.86 7.61 3.18
N GLY A 91 -11.56 7.50 2.89
CA GLY A 91 -10.84 8.42 2.00
C GLY A 91 -10.66 9.83 2.53
N ARG A 92 -10.89 10.08 3.83
CA ARG A 92 -10.68 11.39 4.44
C ARG A 92 -9.20 11.71 4.65
N HIS A 93 -8.32 10.71 4.63
CA HIS A 93 -6.88 10.85 4.80
C HIS A 93 -6.44 11.49 6.14
N ASP A 94 -7.28 11.42 7.17
CA ASP A 94 -7.01 11.96 8.52
C ASP A 94 -6.36 10.94 9.46
N LEU A 95 -6.22 9.68 9.02
CA LEU A 95 -5.56 8.62 9.76
C LEU A 95 -4.13 8.39 9.27
N ASP A 96 -3.24 8.07 10.19
CA ASP A 96 -1.88 7.57 9.95
C ASP A 96 -1.85 6.08 10.29
N VAL A 97 -1.56 5.23 9.30
CA VAL A 97 -1.66 3.77 9.39
C VAL A 97 -0.29 3.15 9.19
N ILE A 98 0.17 2.35 10.13
CA ILE A 98 1.39 1.56 9.99
C ILE A 98 1.04 0.08 10.10
N CYS A 99 1.34 -0.66 9.05
CA CYS A 99 1.14 -2.10 8.97
C CYS A 99 2.45 -2.81 9.30
N TYR A 100 2.54 -3.42 10.47
CA TYR A 100 3.68 -4.18 10.95
C TYR A 100 3.55 -5.65 10.52
N ILE A 101 4.41 -6.09 9.62
CA ILE A 101 4.37 -7.41 8.98
C ILE A 101 5.78 -7.93 8.70
N PRO A 102 6.00 -9.25 8.59
CA PRO A 102 7.14 -9.78 7.87
C PRO A 102 7.10 -9.27 6.42
N MET A 103 8.24 -8.77 5.89
CA MET A 103 8.30 -8.13 4.57
C MET A 103 8.33 -9.17 3.43
N GLU A 104 7.36 -10.07 3.47
CA GLU A 104 7.17 -11.12 2.45
C GLU A 104 5.68 -11.38 2.18
N THR A 105 5.38 -11.97 1.00
CA THR A 105 4.06 -12.51 0.73
C THR A 105 3.86 -13.83 1.49
N PRO A 106 2.63 -14.11 1.98
CA PRO A 106 1.39 -13.39 1.71
C PRO A 106 1.05 -12.28 2.73
N TYR A 107 1.90 -12.00 3.71
CA TYR A 107 1.57 -11.08 4.82
C TYR A 107 1.38 -9.64 4.34
N SER A 108 2.20 -9.20 3.38
CA SER A 108 2.11 -7.86 2.77
C SER A 108 0.78 -7.59 2.06
N CYS A 109 0.07 -8.64 1.63
CA CYS A 109 -1.26 -8.51 1.02
C CYS A 109 -2.30 -7.88 1.97
N MET A 110 -2.04 -7.86 3.28
CA MET A 110 -2.89 -7.18 4.25
C MET A 110 -2.93 -5.66 4.01
N ALA A 111 -1.84 -5.07 3.56
CA ALA A 111 -1.76 -3.64 3.28
C ALA A 111 -2.71 -3.21 2.16
N ASP A 112 -2.86 -4.02 1.11
CA ASP A 112 -3.79 -3.74 0.02
C ASP A 112 -5.25 -3.74 0.50
N GLY A 113 -5.55 -4.65 1.43
CA GLY A 113 -6.84 -4.66 2.12
C GLY A 113 -7.07 -3.39 2.94
N LEU A 114 -6.04 -2.91 3.65
CA LEU A 114 -6.10 -1.65 4.42
C LEU A 114 -6.34 -0.43 3.51
N VAL A 115 -5.68 -0.37 2.35
CA VAL A 115 -5.89 0.68 1.33
C VAL A 115 -7.36 0.76 0.95
N ILE A 116 -7.95 -0.36 0.55
CA ILE A 116 -9.36 -0.40 0.16
C ILE A 116 -10.29 -0.19 1.38
N GLY A 117 -9.88 -0.64 2.56
CA GLY A 117 -10.68 -0.53 3.78
C GLY A 117 -10.76 0.89 4.35
N THR A 118 -9.70 1.68 4.24
CA THR A 118 -9.63 3.03 4.80
C THR A 118 -9.79 4.12 3.76
N GLY A 119 -9.46 3.84 2.48
CA GLY A 119 -9.25 4.85 1.46
C GLY A 119 -7.91 5.59 1.59
N ASN A 120 -7.10 5.24 2.58
CA ASN A 120 -5.73 5.73 2.70
C ASN A 120 -4.85 5.11 1.63
N CYS A 121 -3.78 5.77 1.24
CA CYS A 121 -2.87 5.26 0.22
C CYS A 121 -1.41 5.69 0.47
N ILE A 122 -0.49 5.16 -0.35
CA ILE A 122 0.95 5.39 -0.17
C ILE A 122 1.34 6.80 -0.58
N GLY A 123 0.71 7.38 -1.61
CA GLY A 123 1.07 8.70 -2.14
C GLY A 123 1.11 9.81 -1.09
N PRO A 124 0.06 10.03 -0.28
CA PRO A 124 0.07 11.00 0.81
C PRO A 124 0.75 10.49 2.09
N LEU A 125 1.45 9.36 2.04
CA LEU A 125 2.12 8.72 3.18
C LEU A 125 1.18 8.36 4.35
N ASP A 126 -0.08 8.10 4.04
CA ASP A 126 -1.12 7.75 5.00
C ASP A 126 -1.02 6.33 5.51
N ILE A 127 -0.37 5.47 4.72
CA ILE A 127 -0.16 4.06 5.01
C ILE A 127 1.29 3.71 4.77
N ARG A 128 1.90 2.99 5.70
CA ARG A 128 3.28 2.54 5.63
C ARG A 128 3.39 1.10 6.08
N LEU A 129 4.40 0.41 5.56
CA LEU A 129 4.80 -0.90 6.04
C LEU A 129 5.99 -0.75 7.00
N ALA A 130 6.00 -1.57 8.03
CA ALA A 130 7.13 -1.70 8.94
C ALA A 130 7.41 -3.19 9.15
N GLU A 131 8.69 -3.55 9.13
CA GLU A 131 9.11 -4.94 9.24
C GLU A 131 8.99 -5.44 10.69
N VAL A 132 8.51 -6.68 10.83
CA VAL A 132 8.61 -7.48 12.06
C VAL A 132 9.17 -8.85 11.74
N MET A 133 9.79 -9.47 12.73
CA MET A 133 10.56 -10.69 12.54
C MET A 133 9.71 -11.96 12.43
N SER A 134 8.45 -11.92 12.87
CA SER A 134 7.60 -13.12 12.95
C SER A 134 6.12 -12.79 12.83
N ILE A 135 5.33 -13.82 12.47
CA ILE A 135 3.88 -13.71 12.23
C ILE A 135 3.09 -13.32 13.49
N ASP A 136 3.52 -13.72 14.67
CA ASP A 136 2.90 -13.40 15.96
C ASP A 136 3.09 -11.93 16.36
N MET A 137 4.04 -11.24 15.71
CA MET A 137 4.26 -9.81 15.89
C MET A 137 3.41 -8.94 14.95
N ILE A 138 2.66 -9.53 14.02
CA ILE A 138 1.83 -8.80 13.08
C ILE A 138 0.80 -7.94 13.83
N HIS A 139 0.74 -6.67 13.48
CA HIS A 139 -0.29 -5.75 13.95
C HIS A 139 -0.40 -4.53 13.04
N VAL A 140 -1.50 -3.81 13.18
CA VAL A 140 -1.69 -2.51 12.54
C VAL A 140 -1.82 -1.45 13.62
N ALA A 141 -0.98 -0.42 13.56
CA ALA A 141 -1.05 0.73 14.43
C ALA A 141 -1.73 1.88 13.68
N ILE A 142 -2.75 2.48 14.28
CA ILE A 142 -3.55 3.54 13.63
C ILE A 142 -3.80 4.66 14.63
N ARG A 143 -3.59 5.90 14.20
CA ARG A 143 -3.90 7.10 14.98
C ARG A 143 -4.42 8.22 14.07
N ARG A 144 -5.04 9.24 14.66
CA ARG A 144 -5.29 10.48 13.93
C ARG A 144 -3.98 11.23 13.67
N LYS A 145 -3.87 11.85 12.49
CA LYS A 145 -2.71 12.70 12.13
C LYS A 145 -2.60 13.95 12.99
N ASP A 146 -3.71 14.49 13.45
CA ASP A 146 -3.73 15.63 14.35
C ASP A 146 -3.32 15.29 15.81
N GLY A 147 -3.06 14.02 16.07
CA GLY A 147 -2.65 13.50 17.39
C GLY A 147 -3.78 13.43 18.41
N THR A 148 -5.03 13.66 18.02
CA THR A 148 -6.19 13.50 18.90
C THR A 148 -6.62 12.04 19.02
N GLY A 149 -7.25 11.69 20.15
CA GLY A 149 -7.75 10.34 20.41
C GLY A 149 -6.66 9.31 20.74
N PRO A 150 -7.00 8.02 20.77
CA PRO A 150 -6.09 6.94 21.12
C PRO A 150 -5.17 6.56 19.94
N LEU A 151 -4.08 5.86 20.27
CA LEU A 151 -3.40 4.99 19.33
C LEU A 151 -4.11 3.63 19.39
N LEU A 152 -4.65 3.17 18.27
CA LEU A 152 -5.21 1.84 18.14
C LEU A 152 -4.15 0.86 17.69
N ILE A 153 -4.07 -0.29 18.36
CA ILE A 153 -3.28 -1.44 17.93
C ILE A 153 -4.24 -2.58 17.63
N LEU A 154 -4.34 -2.93 16.36
CA LEU A 154 -5.20 -4.02 15.90
C LEU A 154 -4.33 -5.25 15.60
N ARG A 155 -4.49 -6.30 16.43
CA ARG A 155 -3.71 -7.53 16.32
C ARG A 155 -4.57 -8.68 15.84
N PRO A 156 -4.18 -9.36 14.75
CA PRO A 156 -4.84 -10.60 14.34
C PRO A 156 -4.85 -11.62 15.48
N ARG A 157 -5.90 -12.42 15.55
CA ARG A 157 -6.00 -13.52 16.52
C ARG A 157 -5.04 -14.64 16.12
N PRO A 158 -4.31 -15.26 17.06
CA PRO A 158 -3.43 -16.38 16.75
C PRO A 158 -4.15 -17.55 16.06
N GLU A 159 -5.39 -17.82 16.47
CA GLU A 159 -6.24 -18.87 15.89
C GLU A 159 -6.58 -18.54 14.42
N TYR A 160 -6.81 -17.27 14.11
CA TYR A 160 -7.03 -16.82 12.77
C TYR A 160 -5.76 -16.92 11.91
N LEU A 161 -4.62 -16.47 12.43
CA LEU A 161 -3.33 -16.59 11.75
C LEU A 161 -3.00 -18.04 11.38
N LYS A 162 -3.15 -18.99 12.32
CA LYS A 162 -2.97 -20.43 12.06
C LYS A 162 -3.87 -20.94 10.93
N ARG A 163 -5.07 -20.38 10.78
CA ARG A 163 -6.02 -20.78 9.74
C ARG A 163 -5.57 -20.34 8.35
N ILE A 164 -4.95 -19.16 8.22
CA ILE A 164 -4.66 -18.53 6.92
C ILE A 164 -3.19 -18.57 6.53
N GLU A 165 -2.30 -18.93 7.44
CA GLU A 165 -0.88 -18.98 7.18
C GLU A 165 -0.53 -20.02 6.11
N ARG A 166 0.25 -19.61 5.09
CA ARG A 166 0.85 -20.45 4.04
C ARG A 166 -0.11 -21.47 3.41
N ARG A 167 -1.34 -21.03 3.11
CA ARG A 167 -2.33 -21.90 2.48
C ARG A 167 -2.12 -21.99 0.98
N PRO A 168 -2.42 -23.16 0.38
CA PRO A 168 -2.39 -23.33 -1.06
C PRO A 168 -3.31 -22.35 -1.77
N VAL A 169 -2.91 -21.90 -2.96
CA VAL A 169 -3.68 -20.92 -3.77
C VAL A 169 -5.12 -21.36 -3.98
N GLN A 170 -5.35 -22.67 -4.15
CA GLN A 170 -6.68 -23.26 -4.35
C GLN A 170 -7.64 -23.08 -3.17
N GLU A 171 -7.09 -22.87 -1.97
CA GLU A 171 -7.90 -22.65 -0.75
C GLU A 171 -8.18 -21.16 -0.49
N LEU A 172 -7.45 -20.23 -1.10
CA LEU A 172 -7.48 -18.82 -0.77
C LEU A 172 -8.87 -18.21 -0.93
N GLU A 173 -9.57 -18.52 -2.02
CA GLU A 173 -10.91 -17.96 -2.24
C GLU A 173 -11.91 -18.46 -1.19
N LYS A 174 -11.89 -19.76 -0.86
CA LYS A 174 -12.74 -20.35 0.18
C LYS A 174 -12.49 -19.70 1.54
N LEU A 175 -11.23 -19.56 1.92
CA LEU A 175 -10.82 -18.91 3.18
C LEU A 175 -11.23 -17.44 3.21
N SER A 176 -11.05 -16.73 2.11
CA SER A 176 -11.46 -15.32 1.99
C SER A 176 -12.97 -15.14 2.20
N ARG A 177 -13.79 -16.02 1.60
CA ARG A 177 -15.24 -16.02 1.81
C ARG A 177 -15.62 -16.29 3.26
N GLN A 178 -14.90 -17.20 3.94
CA GLN A 178 -15.08 -17.44 5.37
C GLN A 178 -14.71 -16.22 6.22
N CYS A 179 -13.54 -15.60 5.95
CA CYS A 179 -13.12 -14.36 6.63
C CYS A 179 -14.14 -13.24 6.49
N ARG A 180 -14.76 -13.13 5.31
CA ARG A 180 -15.75 -12.09 5.01
C ARG A 180 -16.92 -12.07 5.99
N ILE A 181 -17.37 -13.22 6.46
CA ILE A 181 -18.55 -13.38 7.31
C ILE A 181 -18.24 -13.59 8.79
N MET A 182 -16.96 -13.71 9.18
CA MET A 182 -16.56 -13.84 10.58
C MET A 182 -16.81 -12.53 11.34
N LYS A 183 -16.99 -12.62 12.66
CA LYS A 183 -17.03 -11.43 13.52
C LYS A 183 -15.63 -10.80 13.60
N ASP A 184 -15.55 -9.48 13.77
CA ASP A 184 -14.26 -8.78 13.96
C ASP A 184 -13.49 -9.36 15.16
N SER A 185 -14.21 -9.69 16.24
CA SER A 185 -13.60 -10.31 17.45
C SER A 185 -12.90 -11.64 17.21
N ASP A 186 -13.29 -12.38 16.17
CA ASP A 186 -12.68 -13.66 15.79
C ASP A 186 -11.48 -13.48 14.86
N LEU A 187 -11.39 -12.33 14.19
CA LEU A 187 -10.31 -11.97 13.27
C LEU A 187 -9.16 -11.28 13.99
N PHE A 188 -9.47 -10.28 14.83
CA PHE A 188 -8.47 -9.46 15.52
C PHE A 188 -9.00 -8.92 16.85
N ARG A 189 -8.08 -8.41 17.66
CA ARG A 189 -8.38 -7.64 18.87
C ARG A 189 -7.95 -6.19 18.68
N ILE A 190 -8.61 -5.27 19.38
CA ILE A 190 -8.31 -3.84 19.36
C ILE A 190 -7.83 -3.43 20.76
N GLU A 191 -6.62 -2.90 20.82
CA GLU A 191 -6.06 -2.28 22.01
C GLU A 191 -6.08 -0.76 21.81
N ARG A 192 -6.54 0.00 22.82
CA ARG A 192 -6.62 1.47 22.78
C ARG A 192 -5.62 2.05 23.76
N LEU A 193 -4.56 2.65 23.25
CA LEU A 193 -3.52 3.29 24.05
C LEU A 193 -3.79 4.79 24.08
N MET A 194 -4.20 5.30 25.23
CA MET A 194 -4.42 6.74 25.41
C MET A 194 -3.07 7.47 25.47
N SER A 195 -2.91 8.50 24.66
CA SER A 195 -1.75 9.39 24.78
C SER A 195 -1.82 10.13 26.11
N SER A 196 -0.85 9.88 26.98
CA SER A 196 -0.65 10.68 28.19
C SER A 196 -0.07 12.02 27.80
N ARG A 197 -0.83 12.88 27.07
CA ARG A 197 -0.43 14.27 26.91
C ARG A 197 -0.55 14.94 28.28
N THR A 198 0.55 15.00 28.99
CA THR A 198 0.73 15.98 30.06
C THR A 198 0.49 17.36 29.44
N LYS A 199 -0.60 18.02 29.82
CA LYS A 199 -0.80 19.44 29.46
C LYS A 199 0.43 20.20 29.99
N LYS A 200 1.24 20.71 29.08
CA LYS A 200 2.20 21.76 29.39
C LYS A 200 1.49 23.11 29.28
#